data_fc0dc3b673c57dd66a994a162e6aff65
#
_entry.id   fc0dc3b673c57dd66a994a162e6aff65
#
_cell.length_a   1.000
_cell.length_b   1.000
_cell.length_c   1.000
_cell.angle_alpha   90.00
_cell.angle_beta   90.00
_cell.angle_gamma   90.00
#
_symmetry.space_group_name_H-M   'P 1'
#
loop_
_entity.id
_entity.type
_entity.pdbx_description
1 polymer ?
#
loop_
_entity_poly.entity_id
_entity_poly.type
_entity_poly.pdbx_seq_one_letter_code
_entity_poly.pdbx_strand_id
1 'polypeptide(L)'
;YVDSVYCSQILGYTGTVSTTELATLKEQNSSYENNDVVGKAGIEQSMEQELSGEKGSKTVYVDTVGRITEVLDETDPKAGNDVYLTIDIELQKKIYNAIEDELVSIISSNLTSGTTKYTYNASTGDINNIYITIPEVYFALIDNNLVSTSKIAQGNTENERDVYAAFQSKKEQIFDLLRSELTSSPTAYG
;
A
#
# COMPACT_ATOMS: atom_id res chain seq x y z
N TYR A 1 14.06 3.12 -4.96
CA TYR A 1 14.94 1.96 -5.12
C TYR A 1 14.47 1.08 -6.26
N VAL A 2 15.41 0.58 -7.05
CA VAL A 2 15.14 -0.45 -8.05
C VAL A 2 14.86 -1.76 -7.30
N ASP A 3 13.87 -2.53 -7.78
CA ASP A 3 13.49 -3.81 -7.17
C ASP A 3 12.99 -3.75 -5.70
N SER A 4 12.60 -2.58 -5.22
CA SER A 4 12.16 -2.37 -3.83
C SER A 4 11.00 -3.28 -3.38
N VAL A 5 10.14 -3.71 -4.30
CA VAL A 5 9.02 -4.62 -4.02
C VAL A 5 9.50 -5.92 -3.36
N TYR A 6 10.64 -6.45 -3.80
CA TYR A 6 11.18 -7.72 -3.29
C TYR A 6 11.88 -7.61 -1.93
N CYS A 7 12.24 -6.39 -1.51
CA CYS A 7 13.01 -6.12 -0.29
C CYS A 7 12.36 -5.07 0.62
N SER A 8 11.12 -4.65 0.39
CA SER A 8 10.45 -3.57 1.09
C SER A 8 10.46 -3.74 2.62
N GLN A 9 10.25 -4.97 3.10
CA GLN A 9 10.27 -5.31 4.53
C GLN A 9 11.66 -5.18 5.17
N ILE A 10 12.72 -5.20 4.37
CA ILE A 10 14.12 -5.09 4.82
C ILE A 10 14.60 -3.65 4.69
N LEU A 11 14.34 -3.03 3.55
CA LEU A 11 14.72 -1.63 3.29
C LEU A 11 13.98 -0.68 4.23
N GLY A 12 12.70 -0.90 4.44
CA GLY A 12 11.86 0.00 5.22
C GLY A 12 11.37 1.19 4.38
N TYR A 13 11.12 2.30 5.04
CA TYR A 13 10.64 3.53 4.39
C TYR A 13 11.15 4.77 5.11
N THR A 14 11.10 5.89 4.41
CA THR A 14 11.47 7.21 4.92
C THR A 14 10.22 8.06 5.14
N GLY A 15 10.32 9.05 6.01
CA GLY A 15 9.23 9.99 6.29
C GLY A 15 9.73 11.21 7.06
N THR A 16 8.90 12.24 7.18
CA THR A 16 9.24 13.45 7.91
C THR A 16 9.53 13.14 9.38
N VAL A 17 10.62 13.69 9.91
CA VAL A 17 11.03 13.51 11.29
C VAL A 17 9.95 14.00 12.26
N SER A 18 9.67 13.23 13.31
CA SER A 18 8.81 13.65 14.42
C SER A 18 9.62 14.45 15.47
N THR A 19 8.94 15.17 16.35
CA THR A 19 9.59 15.94 17.41
C THR A 19 10.42 15.09 18.36
N THR A 20 9.99 13.88 18.64
CA THR A 20 10.70 12.93 19.49
C THR A 20 11.94 12.35 18.82
N GLU A 21 11.83 11.95 17.56
CA GLU A 21 12.95 11.47 16.76
C GLU A 21 14.00 12.57 16.55
N LEU A 22 13.54 13.79 16.28
CA LEU A 22 14.41 14.93 16.08
C LEU A 22 15.28 15.20 17.32
N ALA A 23 14.72 15.09 18.52
CA ALA A 23 15.48 15.27 19.75
C ALA A 23 16.64 14.25 19.85
N THR A 24 16.35 12.98 19.55
CA THR A 24 17.36 11.91 19.56
C THR A 24 18.40 12.07 18.45
N LEU A 25 17.96 12.41 17.23
CA LEU A 25 18.87 12.60 16.10
C LEU A 25 19.79 13.82 16.31
N LYS A 26 19.29 14.91 16.91
CA LYS A 26 20.09 16.09 17.24
C LYS A 26 21.18 15.84 18.27
N GLU A 27 21.01 14.87 19.17
CA GLU A 27 22.07 14.45 20.08
C GLU A 27 23.27 13.84 19.32
N GLN A 28 22.99 13.19 18.20
CA GLN A 28 23.98 12.53 17.36
C GLN A 28 24.56 13.47 16.29
N ASN A 29 23.69 14.25 15.65
CA ASN A 29 24.04 15.23 14.63
C ASN A 29 23.11 16.46 14.72
N SER A 30 23.66 17.60 15.10
CA SER A 30 22.92 18.86 15.29
C SER A 30 22.33 19.46 14.00
N SER A 31 22.69 18.94 12.82
CA SER A 31 22.24 19.45 11.52
C SER A 31 20.80 19.06 11.17
N TYR A 32 20.18 18.13 11.91
CA TYR A 32 18.78 17.74 11.69
C TYR A 32 17.78 18.87 12.01
N GLU A 33 16.77 19.02 11.17
CA GLU A 33 15.73 20.05 11.26
C GLU A 33 14.32 19.44 11.19
N ASN A 34 13.29 20.21 11.57
CA ASN A 34 11.89 19.75 11.66
C ASN A 34 11.30 19.21 10.35
N ASN A 35 11.85 19.58 9.20
CA ASN A 35 11.34 19.19 7.89
C ASN A 35 12.16 18.09 7.22
N ASP A 36 13.16 17.55 7.93
CA ASP A 36 13.99 16.51 7.35
C ASP A 36 13.21 15.21 7.17
N VAL A 37 13.56 14.51 6.10
CA VAL A 37 13.08 13.16 5.83
C VAL A 37 14.12 12.19 6.35
N VAL A 38 13.70 11.28 7.22
CA VAL A 38 14.54 10.31 7.90
C VAL A 38 13.99 8.90 7.76
N GLY A 39 14.81 7.89 7.95
CA GLY A 39 14.38 6.50 7.97
C GLY A 39 13.43 6.21 9.12
N LYS A 40 12.31 5.56 8.82
CA LYS A 40 11.27 5.20 9.80
C LYS A 40 11.28 3.73 10.19
N ALA A 41 11.82 2.88 9.36
CA ALA A 41 11.89 1.45 9.58
C ALA A 41 13.02 0.82 8.77
N GLY A 42 13.39 -0.42 9.10
CA GLY A 42 14.34 -1.23 8.34
C GLY A 42 15.75 -0.64 8.27
N ILE A 43 16.40 -0.85 7.14
CA ILE A 43 17.76 -0.35 6.86
C ILE A 43 17.78 1.17 6.83
N GLU A 44 16.76 1.81 6.26
CA GLU A 44 16.63 3.27 6.25
C GLU A 44 16.77 3.87 7.65
N GLN A 45 16.10 3.28 8.64
CA GLN A 45 16.19 3.74 10.01
C GLN A 45 17.51 3.36 10.70
N SER A 46 17.94 2.12 10.53
CA SER A 46 19.12 1.61 11.25
C SER A 46 20.44 2.19 10.75
N MET A 47 20.47 2.61 9.47
CA MET A 47 21.64 3.19 8.80
C MET A 47 21.43 4.66 8.43
N GLU A 48 20.50 5.35 9.08
CA GLU A 48 20.17 6.75 8.80
C GLU A 48 21.40 7.65 8.76
N GLN A 49 22.34 7.49 9.68
CA GLN A 49 23.55 8.32 9.76
C GLN A 49 24.49 8.10 8.57
N GLU A 50 24.54 6.88 8.05
CA GLU A 50 25.36 6.56 6.89
C GLU A 50 24.72 7.03 5.58
N LEU A 51 23.40 6.96 5.51
CA LEU A 51 22.62 7.25 4.30
C LEU A 51 22.32 8.75 4.13
N SER A 52 22.18 9.53 5.23
CA SER A 52 21.66 10.90 5.17
C SER A 52 22.60 11.93 4.53
N GLY A 53 23.90 11.68 4.52
CA GLY A 53 24.89 12.61 3.95
C GLY A 53 25.04 13.92 4.72
N GLU A 54 25.60 14.93 4.03
CA GLU A 54 25.78 16.28 4.57
C GLU A 54 24.93 17.28 3.76
N LYS A 55 24.21 18.16 4.47
CA LYS A 55 23.40 19.20 3.83
C LYS A 55 24.29 20.26 3.19
N GLY A 56 23.92 20.69 2.00
CA GLY A 56 24.43 21.92 1.43
C GLY A 56 23.79 23.16 2.07
N SER A 57 24.45 24.29 1.99
CA SER A 57 23.93 25.58 2.45
C SER A 57 24.21 26.68 1.45
N LYS A 58 23.29 27.66 1.36
CA LYS A 58 23.45 28.82 0.49
C LYS A 58 22.99 30.08 1.23
N THR A 59 23.92 31.00 1.45
CA THR A 59 23.63 32.30 2.03
C THR A 59 23.47 33.32 0.93
N VAL A 60 22.33 34.01 0.88
CA VAL A 60 21.98 34.91 -0.19
C VAL A 60 21.42 36.22 0.32
N TYR A 61 21.68 37.33 -0.38
CA TYR A 61 20.89 38.55 -0.25
C TYR A 61 19.65 38.49 -1.12
N VAL A 62 18.53 38.91 -0.56
CA VAL A 62 17.25 39.00 -1.29
C VAL A 62 16.70 40.39 -1.26
N ASP A 63 16.02 40.81 -2.34
CA ASP A 63 15.29 42.07 -2.39
C ASP A 63 13.97 42.00 -1.58
N THR A 64 13.23 43.10 -1.52
CA THR A 64 11.97 43.23 -0.79
C THR A 64 10.85 42.31 -1.31
N VAL A 65 11.02 41.71 -2.48
CA VAL A 65 10.09 40.71 -3.09
C VAL A 65 10.64 39.28 -3.10
N GLY A 66 11.73 39.03 -2.37
CA GLY A 66 12.30 37.69 -2.18
C GLY A 66 13.18 37.19 -3.33
N ARG A 67 13.59 38.05 -4.30
CA ARG A 67 14.49 37.62 -5.38
C ARG A 67 15.94 37.69 -4.91
N ILE A 68 16.72 36.69 -5.22
CA ILE A 68 18.13 36.61 -4.91
C ILE A 68 18.85 37.68 -5.70
N THR A 69 19.53 38.62 -5.01
CA THR A 69 20.34 39.70 -5.60
C THR A 69 21.82 39.36 -5.61
N GLU A 70 22.30 38.63 -4.60
CA GLU A 70 23.69 38.24 -4.48
C GLU A 70 23.81 36.94 -3.70
N VAL A 71 24.77 36.11 -4.06
CA VAL A 71 25.15 34.86 -3.34
C VAL A 71 26.42 35.20 -2.57
N LEU A 72 26.36 35.09 -1.24
CA LEU A 72 27.49 35.35 -0.36
C LEU A 72 28.37 34.11 -0.13
N ASP A 73 27.71 32.96 0.08
CA ASP A 73 28.38 31.72 0.37
C ASP A 73 27.53 30.57 -0.15
N GLU A 74 28.18 29.51 -0.64
CA GLU A 74 27.52 28.31 -1.14
C GLU A 74 28.39 27.09 -0.82
N THR A 75 27.81 26.12 -0.14
CA THR A 75 28.42 24.82 0.13
C THR A 75 27.54 23.75 -0.50
N ASP A 76 28.11 22.94 -1.38
CA ASP A 76 27.39 21.87 -2.05
C ASP A 76 27.05 20.73 -1.08
N PRO A 77 25.85 20.12 -1.21
CA PRO A 77 25.51 18.93 -0.43
C PRO A 77 26.39 17.74 -0.81
N LYS A 78 26.69 16.88 0.16
CA LYS A 78 27.37 15.63 -0.07
C LYS A 78 26.42 14.46 0.13
N ALA A 79 26.39 13.52 -0.82
CA ALA A 79 25.63 12.28 -0.71
C ALA A 79 26.13 11.44 0.48
N GLY A 80 25.22 10.70 1.08
CA GLY A 80 25.56 9.71 2.10
C GLY A 80 26.36 8.53 1.53
N ASN A 81 26.75 7.64 2.41
CA ASN A 81 27.52 6.45 2.05
C ASN A 81 26.60 5.35 1.45
N ASP A 82 27.20 4.50 0.63
CA ASP A 82 26.52 3.28 0.17
C ASP A 82 26.51 2.23 1.28
N VAL A 83 25.38 1.57 1.44
CA VAL A 83 25.20 0.44 2.36
C VAL A 83 25.06 -0.85 1.56
N TYR A 84 25.97 -1.79 1.78
CA TYR A 84 25.97 -3.09 1.12
C TYR A 84 25.37 -4.15 2.02
N LEU A 85 24.38 -4.87 1.49
CA LEU A 85 23.70 -5.95 2.21
C LEU A 85 24.22 -7.32 1.73
N THR A 86 24.14 -8.32 2.60
CA THR A 86 24.50 -9.72 2.27
C THR A 86 23.35 -10.48 1.58
N ILE A 87 22.34 -9.76 1.09
CA ILE A 87 21.15 -10.32 0.46
C ILE A 87 21.40 -10.46 -1.05
N ASP A 88 21.15 -11.64 -1.57
CA ASP A 88 21.13 -11.90 -3.01
C ASP A 88 19.76 -11.51 -3.57
N ILE A 89 19.71 -10.43 -4.34
CA ILE A 89 18.45 -9.89 -4.90
C ILE A 89 17.82 -10.86 -5.90
N GLU A 90 18.61 -11.63 -6.65
CA GLU A 90 18.07 -12.59 -7.61
C GLU A 90 17.42 -13.78 -6.89
N LEU A 91 18.00 -14.23 -5.78
CA LEU A 91 17.39 -15.23 -4.92
C LEU A 91 16.10 -14.70 -4.29
N GLN A 92 16.11 -13.46 -3.82
CA GLN A 92 14.93 -12.82 -3.22
C GLN A 92 13.77 -12.72 -4.23
N LYS A 93 14.03 -12.32 -5.47
CA LYS A 93 13.04 -12.31 -6.55
C LYS A 93 12.45 -13.69 -6.81
N LYS A 94 13.30 -14.71 -6.89
CA LYS A 94 12.84 -16.08 -7.13
C LYS A 94 11.96 -16.60 -6.00
N ILE A 95 12.32 -16.33 -4.74
CA ILE A 95 11.54 -16.72 -3.58
C ILE A 95 10.19 -15.98 -3.59
N TYR A 96 10.19 -14.67 -3.82
CA TYR A 96 8.98 -13.87 -3.90
C TYR A 96 8.01 -14.42 -4.95
N ASN A 97 8.48 -14.63 -6.17
CA ASN A 97 7.66 -15.16 -7.26
C ASN A 97 7.16 -16.59 -6.96
N ALA A 98 7.99 -17.45 -6.36
CA ALA A 98 7.57 -18.79 -5.98
C ALA A 98 6.45 -18.79 -4.90
N ILE A 99 6.53 -17.85 -3.94
CA ILE A 99 5.48 -17.67 -2.93
C ILE A 99 4.19 -17.16 -3.60
N GLU A 100 4.30 -16.20 -4.51
CA GLU A 100 3.16 -15.64 -5.23
C GLU A 100 2.46 -16.73 -6.08
N ASP A 101 3.21 -17.50 -6.85
CA ASP A 101 2.71 -18.61 -7.65
C ASP A 101 1.99 -19.67 -6.79
N GLU A 102 2.55 -20.03 -5.64
CA GLU A 102 1.95 -20.97 -4.72
C GLU A 102 0.66 -20.42 -4.09
N LEU A 103 0.64 -19.15 -3.69
CA LEU A 103 -0.57 -18.51 -3.17
C LEU A 103 -1.68 -18.46 -4.22
N VAL A 104 -1.36 -18.14 -5.48
CA VAL A 104 -2.33 -18.19 -6.58
C VAL A 104 -2.86 -19.59 -6.79
N SER A 105 -2.00 -20.60 -6.74
CA SER A 105 -2.38 -22.02 -6.84
C SER A 105 -3.34 -22.43 -5.73
N ILE A 106 -3.03 -22.10 -4.48
CA ILE A 106 -3.86 -22.38 -3.31
C ILE A 106 -5.23 -21.68 -3.43
N ILE A 107 -5.25 -20.40 -3.76
CA ILE A 107 -6.50 -19.65 -3.94
C ILE A 107 -7.34 -20.26 -5.05
N SER A 108 -6.75 -20.52 -6.22
CA SER A 108 -7.46 -21.05 -7.37
C SER A 108 -8.04 -22.43 -7.13
N SER A 109 -7.31 -23.30 -6.43
CA SER A 109 -7.76 -24.66 -6.10
C SER A 109 -8.88 -24.70 -5.07
N ASN A 110 -8.95 -23.69 -4.20
CA ASN A 110 -9.96 -23.60 -3.15
C ASN A 110 -11.11 -22.61 -3.48
N LEU A 111 -11.09 -21.99 -4.66
CA LEU A 111 -12.12 -21.05 -5.08
C LEU A 111 -13.44 -21.80 -5.34
N THR A 112 -14.54 -21.29 -4.80
CA THR A 112 -15.87 -21.87 -4.97
C THR A 112 -16.93 -20.81 -5.29
N SER A 113 -17.87 -21.15 -6.15
CA SER A 113 -19.10 -20.38 -6.36
C SER A 113 -20.16 -20.62 -5.28
N GLY A 114 -19.94 -21.62 -4.41
CA GLY A 114 -20.82 -21.91 -3.28
C GLY A 114 -20.68 -20.90 -2.14
N THR A 115 -21.52 -21.06 -1.14
CA THR A 115 -21.51 -20.24 0.09
C THR A 115 -20.79 -20.93 1.25
N THR A 116 -20.44 -22.20 1.09
CA THR A 116 -19.77 -22.99 2.14
C THR A 116 -18.30 -22.63 2.20
N LYS A 117 -17.86 -22.12 3.35
CA LYS A 117 -16.46 -21.71 3.58
C LYS A 117 -15.55 -22.84 4.02
N TYR A 118 -16.11 -23.87 4.64
CA TYR A 118 -15.36 -25.05 5.12
C TYR A 118 -16.28 -26.25 5.25
N THR A 119 -15.68 -27.44 5.25
CA THR A 119 -16.35 -28.69 5.58
C THR A 119 -15.67 -29.34 6.77
N TYR A 120 -16.47 -30.04 7.59
CA TYR A 120 -15.98 -30.76 8.76
C TYR A 120 -15.93 -32.27 8.51
N ASN A 121 -14.99 -32.91 9.17
CA ASN A 121 -15.04 -34.37 9.37
C ASN A 121 -16.11 -34.66 10.38
N ALA A 122 -17.15 -35.40 9.98
CA ALA A 122 -18.28 -35.73 10.83
C ALA A 122 -17.90 -36.59 12.07
N SER A 123 -16.77 -37.30 12.03
CA SER A 123 -16.31 -38.19 13.11
C SER A 123 -15.39 -37.48 14.12
N THR A 124 -14.57 -36.54 13.68
CA THR A 124 -13.56 -35.85 14.53
C THR A 124 -13.91 -34.41 14.85
N GLY A 125 -14.79 -33.80 14.08
CA GLY A 125 -15.10 -32.36 14.19
C GLY A 125 -14.03 -31.42 13.57
N ASP A 126 -12.97 -31.99 13.01
CA ASP A 126 -11.90 -31.23 12.38
C ASP A 126 -12.34 -30.62 11.04
N ILE A 127 -11.75 -29.50 10.67
CA ILE A 127 -11.97 -28.89 9.34
C ILE A 127 -11.25 -29.73 8.29
N ASN A 128 -12.00 -30.24 7.31
CA ASN A 128 -11.45 -31.02 6.20
C ASN A 128 -10.92 -30.13 5.08
N ASN A 129 -11.74 -29.17 4.66
CA ASN A 129 -11.39 -28.26 3.56
C ASN A 129 -11.81 -26.84 3.93
N ILE A 130 -11.00 -25.89 3.48
CA ILE A 130 -11.28 -24.46 3.53
C ILE A 130 -11.50 -23.99 2.11
N TYR A 131 -12.62 -23.31 1.87
CA TYR A 131 -12.96 -22.76 0.57
C TYR A 131 -12.96 -21.23 0.62
N ILE A 132 -12.56 -20.62 -0.48
CA ILE A 132 -12.61 -19.19 -0.68
C ILE A 132 -13.80 -18.89 -1.61
N THR A 133 -14.78 -18.16 -1.09
CA THR A 133 -15.95 -17.85 -1.91
C THR A 133 -15.65 -16.69 -2.85
N ILE A 134 -16.22 -16.71 -4.06
CA ILE A 134 -16.05 -15.62 -5.03
C ILE A 134 -16.37 -14.25 -4.43
N PRO A 135 -17.46 -14.05 -3.65
CA PRO A 135 -17.70 -12.77 -2.99
C PRO A 135 -16.57 -12.29 -2.07
N GLU A 136 -15.88 -13.20 -1.35
CA GLU A 136 -14.76 -12.82 -0.49
C GLU A 136 -13.57 -12.27 -1.29
N VAL A 137 -13.29 -12.88 -2.45
CA VAL A 137 -12.26 -12.35 -3.37
C VAL A 137 -12.65 -10.95 -3.86
N TYR A 138 -13.91 -10.74 -4.27
CA TYR A 138 -14.37 -9.42 -4.69
C TYR A 138 -14.28 -8.37 -3.58
N PHE A 139 -14.71 -8.70 -2.37
CA PHE A 139 -14.60 -7.78 -1.24
C PHE A 139 -13.15 -7.46 -0.93
N ALA A 140 -12.26 -8.45 -0.90
CA ALA A 140 -10.84 -8.22 -0.69
C ALA A 140 -10.23 -7.30 -1.76
N LEU A 141 -10.58 -7.48 -3.03
CA LEU A 141 -10.11 -6.61 -4.12
C LEU A 141 -10.61 -5.17 -3.99
N ILE A 142 -11.87 -4.98 -3.58
CA ILE A 142 -12.48 -3.65 -3.39
C ILE A 142 -11.89 -2.95 -2.16
N ASP A 143 -11.80 -3.65 -1.03
CA ASP A 143 -11.31 -3.10 0.24
C ASP A 143 -9.83 -2.68 0.16
N ASN A 144 -9.06 -3.37 -0.67
CA ASN A 144 -7.66 -3.02 -0.95
C ASN A 144 -7.48 -2.04 -2.12
N ASN A 145 -8.57 -1.46 -2.65
CA ASN A 145 -8.56 -0.52 -3.77
C ASN A 145 -7.91 -1.06 -5.07
N LEU A 146 -7.88 -2.38 -5.25
CA LEU A 146 -7.38 -3.02 -6.47
C LEU A 146 -8.41 -3.00 -7.60
N VAL A 147 -9.69 -2.95 -7.25
CA VAL A 147 -10.81 -2.83 -8.20
C VAL A 147 -11.56 -1.52 -7.94
N SER A 148 -11.67 -0.71 -8.98
CA SER A 148 -12.44 0.54 -8.95
C SER A 148 -13.70 0.39 -9.80
N THR A 149 -14.88 0.46 -9.16
CA THR A 149 -16.17 0.38 -9.84
C THR A 149 -16.37 1.50 -10.85
N SER A 150 -15.79 2.68 -10.62
CA SER A 150 -15.83 3.80 -11.60
C SER A 150 -14.98 3.55 -12.84
N LYS A 151 -13.86 2.83 -12.70
CA LYS A 151 -13.02 2.43 -13.84
C LYS A 151 -13.65 1.29 -14.64
N ILE A 152 -14.33 0.35 -14.01
CA ILE A 152 -15.10 -0.72 -14.69
C ILE A 152 -16.17 -0.10 -15.61
N ALA A 153 -16.79 1.01 -15.19
CA ALA A 153 -17.76 1.74 -16.02
C ALA A 153 -17.18 2.24 -17.36
N GLN A 154 -15.88 2.44 -17.43
CA GLN A 154 -15.14 2.91 -18.60
C GLN A 154 -14.32 1.79 -19.25
N GLY A 155 -14.55 0.55 -18.85
CA GLY A 155 -13.81 -0.63 -19.28
C GLY A 155 -13.92 -0.89 -20.78
N ASN A 156 -12.83 -1.32 -21.38
CA ASN A 156 -12.73 -1.56 -22.81
C ASN A 156 -13.00 -3.03 -23.20
N THR A 157 -12.98 -3.95 -22.22
CA THR A 157 -13.24 -5.36 -22.46
C THR A 157 -14.73 -5.69 -22.39
N GLU A 158 -15.14 -6.77 -23.05
CA GLU A 158 -16.52 -7.27 -23.03
C GLU A 158 -16.91 -7.66 -21.60
N ASN A 159 -16.04 -8.37 -20.89
CA ASN A 159 -16.28 -8.80 -19.52
C ASN A 159 -16.50 -7.61 -18.56
N GLU A 160 -15.74 -6.53 -18.68
CA GLU A 160 -15.93 -5.32 -17.87
C GLU A 160 -17.29 -4.67 -18.11
N ARG A 161 -17.73 -4.60 -19.38
CA ARG A 161 -19.04 -4.08 -19.74
C ARG A 161 -20.18 -4.94 -19.19
N ASP A 162 -20.05 -6.26 -19.27
CA ASP A 162 -21.04 -7.20 -18.74
C ASP A 162 -21.16 -7.11 -17.22
N VAL A 163 -20.03 -7.05 -16.52
CA VAL A 163 -20.02 -6.85 -15.06
C VAL A 163 -20.65 -5.52 -14.69
N TYR A 164 -20.33 -4.44 -15.42
CA TYR A 164 -20.94 -3.14 -15.16
C TYR A 164 -22.45 -3.13 -15.42
N ALA A 165 -22.91 -3.73 -16.51
CA ALA A 165 -24.33 -3.87 -16.83
C ALA A 165 -25.08 -4.67 -15.74
N ALA A 166 -24.52 -5.79 -15.29
CA ALA A 166 -25.07 -6.58 -14.21
C ALA A 166 -25.13 -5.78 -12.87
N PHE A 167 -24.09 -5.01 -12.57
CA PHE A 167 -24.07 -4.12 -11.41
C PHE A 167 -25.17 -3.05 -11.48
N GLN A 168 -25.34 -2.37 -12.60
CA GLN A 168 -26.40 -1.36 -12.78
C GLN A 168 -27.79 -1.97 -12.65
N SER A 169 -28.02 -3.12 -13.28
CA SER A 169 -29.32 -3.83 -13.15
C SER A 169 -29.62 -4.18 -11.68
N LYS A 170 -28.65 -4.68 -10.93
CA LYS A 170 -28.83 -5.02 -9.52
C LYS A 170 -29.05 -3.79 -8.64
N LYS A 171 -28.37 -2.69 -8.93
CA LYS A 171 -28.53 -1.41 -8.25
C LYS A 171 -29.95 -0.87 -8.43
N GLU A 172 -30.51 -0.87 -9.66
CA GLU A 172 -31.88 -0.44 -9.90
C GLU A 172 -32.90 -1.33 -9.17
N GLN A 173 -32.72 -2.65 -9.19
CA GLN A 173 -33.57 -3.57 -8.43
C GLN A 173 -33.60 -3.21 -6.93
N ILE A 174 -32.44 -2.91 -6.34
CA ILE A 174 -32.34 -2.51 -4.93
C ILE A 174 -33.05 -1.18 -4.70
N PHE A 175 -32.86 -0.20 -5.57
CA PHE A 175 -33.55 1.08 -5.46
C PHE A 175 -35.06 0.97 -5.59
N ASP A 176 -35.56 0.13 -6.48
CA ASP A 176 -37.00 -0.12 -6.62
C ASP A 176 -37.58 -0.81 -5.39
N LEU A 177 -36.88 -1.77 -4.80
CA LEU A 177 -37.26 -2.36 -3.53
C LEU A 177 -37.31 -1.33 -2.41
N LEU A 178 -36.26 -0.49 -2.27
CA LEU A 178 -36.23 0.58 -1.27
C LEU A 178 -37.37 1.59 -1.49
N ARG A 179 -37.66 2.01 -2.71
CA ARG A 179 -38.79 2.89 -3.02
C ARG A 179 -40.12 2.25 -2.63
N SER A 180 -40.30 0.97 -2.97
CA SER A 180 -41.50 0.21 -2.61
C SER A 180 -41.71 0.15 -1.10
N GLU A 181 -40.65 -0.19 -0.35
CA GLU A 181 -40.71 -0.22 1.13
C GLU A 181 -41.00 1.13 1.72
N LEU A 182 -40.41 2.21 1.22
CA LEU A 182 -40.59 3.56 1.75
C LEU A 182 -41.93 4.17 1.40
N THR A 183 -42.57 3.77 0.28
CA THR A 183 -43.78 4.45 -0.24
C THR A 183 -45.05 3.64 -0.11
N SER A 184 -45.00 2.30 -0.10
CA SER A 184 -46.19 1.48 -0.25
C SER A 184 -46.56 0.64 0.98
N SER A 185 -45.61 0.07 1.70
CA SER A 185 -45.87 -0.79 2.86
C SER A 185 -44.57 -1.00 3.63
N PRO A 186 -44.18 -0.07 4.52
CA PRO A 186 -42.98 -0.24 5.29
C PRO A 186 -43.06 -1.51 6.16
N THR A 187 -42.13 -2.42 6.00
CA THR A 187 -42.02 -3.63 6.83
C THR A 187 -41.58 -3.21 8.23
N ALA A 188 -42.26 -3.66 9.26
CA ALA A 188 -41.85 -3.41 10.64
C ALA A 188 -40.53 -4.17 10.91
N TYR A 189 -39.50 -3.44 11.24
CA TYR A 189 -38.24 -4.05 11.72
C TYR A 189 -38.48 -4.53 13.17
N GLY A 190 -38.42 -5.87 13.35
CA GLY A 190 -38.46 -6.51 14.65
C GLY A 190 -37.09 -6.53 15.34
#